data_cd7912279a38a6f38530b2b1d30d728f
#
_entry.id   cd7912279a38a6f38530b2b1d30d728f
#
_cell.length_a   1.000
_cell.length_b   1.000
_cell.length_c   1.000
_cell.angle_alpha   90.00
_cell.angle_beta   90.00
_cell.angle_gamma   90.00
#
_symmetry.space_group_name_H-M   'P 1'
#
loop_
_entity.id
_entity.type
_entity.pdbx_description
1 polymer ?
#
loop_
_entity_poly.entity_id
_entity_poly.type
_entity_poly.pdbx_seq_one_letter_code
_entity_poly.pdbx_strand_id
1 'polypeptide(L)'
;MNNINIQFGTLMLFLIVLVLVISIFGFIIRKLLGVERKKWFSYNHINERHKKLDWSVRIIFTSLLLISSYYTIYNDTIGIPWFFKTWFILIVFLVTSEMLRAFMEWKYADNKRDFLATIAELMFMISIVFLVITTGFFGLFNV
;
A
#
# COMPACT_ATOMS: atom_id res chain seq x y z
N MET A 1 1.53 18.96 -25.64
CA MET A 1 1.41 19.38 -24.22
C MET A 1 0.06 19.03 -23.60
N ASN A 2 -1.07 19.14 -24.29
CA ASN A 2 -2.40 18.87 -23.71
C ASN A 2 -2.63 17.41 -23.27
N ASN A 3 -2.09 16.43 -23.98
CA ASN A 3 -2.31 15.00 -23.67
C ASN A 3 -1.65 14.57 -22.35
N ILE A 4 -0.48 15.12 -22.01
CA ILE A 4 0.23 14.80 -20.76
C ILE A 4 -0.53 15.32 -19.55
N ASN A 5 -1.10 16.52 -19.64
CA ASN A 5 -1.88 17.11 -18.56
C ASN A 5 -3.20 16.36 -18.32
N ILE A 6 -3.85 15.89 -19.39
CA ILE A 6 -5.07 15.07 -19.28
C ILE A 6 -4.76 13.72 -18.66
N GLN A 7 -3.68 13.06 -19.08
CA GLN A 7 -3.25 11.78 -18.50
C GLN A 7 -2.89 11.91 -17.01
N PHE A 8 -2.18 12.99 -16.63
CA PHE A 8 -1.84 13.25 -15.25
C PHE A 8 -3.09 13.52 -14.38
N GLY A 9 -4.03 14.33 -14.86
CA GLY A 9 -5.30 14.59 -14.17
C GLY A 9 -6.12 13.32 -13.98
N THR A 10 -6.22 12.48 -15.00
CA THR A 10 -6.94 11.20 -14.94
C THR A 10 -6.29 10.23 -13.96
N LEU A 11 -4.95 10.17 -13.94
CA LEU A 11 -4.20 9.37 -12.98
C LEU A 11 -4.45 9.83 -11.53
N MET A 12 -4.41 11.14 -11.29
CA MET A 12 -4.66 11.70 -9.96
C MET A 12 -6.09 11.40 -9.51
N LEU A 13 -7.08 11.59 -10.37
CA LEU A 13 -8.46 11.26 -10.07
C LEU A 13 -8.63 9.77 -9.77
N PHE A 14 -8.01 8.90 -10.54
CA PHE A 14 -8.03 7.45 -10.30
C PHE A 14 -7.44 7.10 -8.93
N LEU A 15 -6.29 7.67 -8.57
CA LEU A 15 -5.65 7.43 -7.27
C LEU A 15 -6.55 7.91 -6.11
N ILE A 16 -7.20 9.07 -6.27
CA ILE A 16 -8.13 9.60 -5.26
C ILE A 16 -9.30 8.64 -5.06
N VAL A 17 -9.93 8.19 -6.16
CA VAL A 17 -11.04 7.23 -6.11
C VAL A 17 -10.62 5.93 -5.45
N LEU A 18 -9.44 5.42 -5.79
CA LEU A 18 -8.90 4.18 -5.22
C LEU A 18 -8.67 4.30 -3.71
N VAL A 19 -8.09 5.41 -3.24
CA VAL A 19 -7.91 5.69 -1.81
C VAL A 19 -9.26 5.81 -1.10
N LEU A 20 -10.25 6.45 -1.72
CA LEU A 20 -11.61 6.55 -1.16
C LEU A 20 -12.26 5.18 -1.03
N VAL A 21 -12.19 4.33 -2.04
CA VAL A 21 -12.76 2.97 -2.02
C VAL A 21 -12.13 2.13 -0.91
N ILE A 22 -10.81 2.12 -0.79
CA ILE A 22 -10.09 1.41 0.29
C ILE A 22 -10.50 1.95 1.66
N SER A 23 -10.61 3.26 1.80
CA SER A 23 -10.99 3.92 3.06
C SER A 23 -12.43 3.61 3.48
N ILE A 24 -13.35 3.60 2.55
CA ILE A 24 -14.77 3.26 2.78
C ILE A 24 -14.89 1.80 3.19
N PHE A 25 -14.19 0.90 2.49
CA PHE A 25 -14.17 -0.52 2.86
C PHE A 25 -13.63 -0.72 4.28
N GLY A 26 -12.49 -0.13 4.61
CA GLY A 26 -11.93 -0.19 5.96
C GLY A 26 -12.87 0.37 7.03
N PHE A 27 -13.60 1.44 6.71
CA PHE A 27 -14.61 1.97 7.61
C PHE A 27 -15.75 0.98 7.87
N ILE A 28 -16.30 0.39 6.80
CA ILE A 28 -17.41 -0.57 6.87
C ILE A 28 -16.99 -1.81 7.66
N ILE A 29 -15.85 -2.42 7.33
CA ILE A 29 -15.36 -3.63 7.98
C ILE A 29 -15.13 -3.41 9.49
N ARG A 30 -14.51 -2.28 9.87
CA ARG A 30 -14.27 -1.95 11.27
C ARG A 30 -15.56 -1.70 12.03
N LYS A 31 -16.51 -1.02 11.41
CA LYS A 31 -17.85 -0.82 11.99
C LYS A 31 -18.59 -2.14 12.20
N LEU A 32 -18.52 -3.06 11.23
CA LEU A 32 -19.17 -4.38 11.33
C LEU A 32 -18.55 -5.25 12.43
N LEU A 33 -17.22 -5.17 12.61
CA LEU A 33 -16.51 -5.92 13.63
C LEU A 33 -16.55 -5.24 15.02
N GLY A 34 -17.12 -4.04 15.13
CA GLY A 34 -17.17 -3.27 16.36
C GLY A 34 -15.80 -2.84 16.86
N VAL A 35 -14.89 -2.53 15.94
CA VAL A 35 -13.49 -2.16 16.20
C VAL A 35 -13.30 -0.66 16.03
N GLU A 36 -12.46 -0.04 16.87
CA GLU A 36 -12.17 1.38 16.76
C GLU A 36 -11.51 1.74 15.42
N ARG A 37 -11.82 2.95 14.93
CA ARG A 37 -11.18 3.48 13.72
C ARG A 37 -9.69 3.69 13.93
N LYS A 38 -8.90 3.26 12.96
CA LYS A 38 -7.50 3.69 12.86
C LYS A 38 -7.46 5.18 12.61
N LYS A 39 -6.74 5.93 13.43
CA LYS A 39 -6.47 7.34 13.15
C LYS A 39 -5.47 7.42 11.99
N TRP A 40 -5.84 8.08 10.91
CA TRP A 40 -4.92 8.37 9.80
C TRP A 40 -3.70 9.13 10.34
N PHE A 41 -2.52 8.72 9.92
CA PHE A 41 -1.24 9.29 10.38
C PHE A 41 -0.92 9.14 11.89
N SER A 42 -1.68 8.36 12.64
CA SER A 42 -1.29 8.04 14.01
C SER A 42 -0.29 6.89 14.01
N TYR A 43 0.79 7.05 14.74
CA TYR A 43 1.74 5.98 15.04
C TYR A 43 1.10 5.01 16.05
N ASN A 44 0.15 4.21 15.57
CA ASN A 44 -0.54 3.20 16.38
C ASN A 44 0.37 1.98 16.60
N HIS A 45 1.49 2.19 17.29
CA HIS A 45 2.34 1.08 17.68
C HIS A 45 1.76 0.43 18.95
N ILE A 46 1.54 -0.87 18.87
CA ILE A 46 0.99 -1.67 19.99
C ILE A 46 2.03 -1.77 21.10
N ASN A 47 3.33 -1.80 20.74
CA ASN A 47 4.44 -1.84 21.70
C ASN A 47 5.75 -1.35 21.05
N GLU A 48 6.81 -1.19 21.89
CA GLU A 48 8.14 -0.73 21.43
C GLU A 48 8.78 -1.68 20.39
N ARG A 49 8.49 -2.98 20.42
CA ARG A 49 8.97 -3.93 19.42
C ARG A 49 8.32 -3.68 18.07
N HIS A 50 7.01 -3.42 18.05
CA HIS A 50 6.30 -3.04 16.83
C HIS A 50 6.89 -1.76 16.22
N LYS A 51 7.13 -0.75 17.04
CA LYS A 51 7.76 0.50 16.62
C LYS A 51 9.11 0.27 15.94
N LYS A 52 9.99 -0.52 16.56
CA LYS A 52 11.31 -0.83 16.00
C LYS A 52 11.22 -1.57 14.66
N LEU A 53 10.35 -2.58 14.56
CA LEU A 53 10.15 -3.34 13.33
C LEU A 53 9.55 -2.48 12.22
N ASP A 54 8.54 -1.66 12.52
CA ASP A 54 7.92 -0.75 11.54
C ASP A 54 8.94 0.27 11.02
N TRP A 55 9.75 0.87 11.90
CA TRP A 55 10.84 1.76 11.49
C TRP A 55 11.90 1.05 10.63
N SER A 56 12.30 -0.16 10.99
CA SER A 56 13.24 -0.95 10.19
C SER A 56 12.71 -1.23 8.80
N VAL A 57 11.45 -1.66 8.69
CA VAL A 57 10.79 -1.89 7.39
C VAL A 57 10.76 -0.59 6.57
N ARG A 58 10.36 0.54 7.16
CA ARG A 58 10.33 1.84 6.47
C ARG A 58 11.71 2.24 5.95
N ILE A 59 12.75 2.13 6.78
CA ILE A 59 14.12 2.49 6.38
C ILE A 59 14.60 1.60 5.22
N ILE A 60 14.42 0.28 5.33
CA ILE A 60 14.83 -0.67 4.29
C ILE A 60 14.12 -0.34 2.96
N PHE A 61 12.79 -0.22 2.98
CA PHE A 61 12.03 0.05 1.76
C PHE A 61 12.27 1.44 1.19
N THR A 62 12.47 2.47 2.02
CA THR A 62 12.85 3.81 1.54
C THR A 62 14.21 3.77 0.85
N SER A 63 15.18 3.05 1.40
CA SER A 63 16.49 2.86 0.76
C SER A 63 16.37 2.11 -0.58
N LEU A 64 15.56 1.06 -0.64
CA LEU A 64 15.29 0.31 -1.88
C LEU A 64 14.61 1.19 -2.94
N LEU A 65 13.66 2.05 -2.54
CA LEU A 65 12.98 2.98 -3.44
C LEU A 65 13.96 4.01 -4.01
N LEU A 66 14.86 4.55 -3.19
CA LEU A 66 15.89 5.49 -3.66
C LEU A 66 16.85 4.81 -4.65
N ILE A 67 17.30 3.59 -4.36
CA ILE A 67 18.16 2.81 -5.25
C ILE A 67 17.43 2.49 -6.56
N SER A 68 16.18 2.01 -6.49
CA SER A 68 15.37 1.71 -7.67
C SER A 68 15.14 2.94 -8.53
N SER A 69 14.82 4.08 -7.93
CA SER A 69 14.63 5.34 -8.64
C SER A 69 15.91 5.81 -9.31
N TYR A 70 17.04 5.70 -8.62
CA TYR A 70 18.35 6.03 -9.19
C TYR A 70 18.65 5.16 -10.43
N TYR A 71 18.47 3.83 -10.32
CA TYR A 71 18.67 2.92 -11.45
C TYR A 71 17.72 3.22 -12.62
N THR A 72 16.47 3.55 -12.34
CA THR A 72 15.48 3.90 -13.39
C THR A 72 15.88 5.15 -14.15
N ILE A 73 16.47 6.15 -13.48
CA ILE A 73 16.87 7.41 -14.13
C ILE A 73 18.15 7.24 -14.95
N TYR A 74 19.12 6.46 -14.47
CA TYR A 74 20.45 6.40 -15.08
C TYR A 74 20.64 5.23 -16.07
N ASN A 75 19.81 4.19 -16.03
CA ASN A 75 19.96 2.99 -16.87
C ASN A 75 18.77 2.74 -17.79
N ASP A 76 18.34 3.75 -18.52
CA ASP A 76 17.23 3.66 -19.47
C ASP A 76 17.43 2.63 -20.59
N THR A 77 18.69 2.20 -20.82
CA THR A 77 19.11 1.27 -21.88
C THR A 77 19.18 -0.21 -21.47
N ILE A 78 19.22 -0.51 -20.16
CA ILE A 78 19.27 -1.89 -19.67
C ILE A 78 17.92 -2.18 -19.03
N GLY A 79 17.13 -3.07 -19.63
CA GLY A 79 15.82 -3.43 -19.13
C GLY A 79 15.85 -3.79 -17.62
N ILE A 80 15.28 -2.92 -16.80
CA ILE A 80 15.20 -3.15 -15.36
C ILE A 80 14.24 -4.31 -15.09
N PRO A 81 14.63 -5.33 -14.33
CA PRO A 81 13.75 -6.42 -13.96
C PRO A 81 12.46 -5.88 -13.33
N TRP A 82 11.32 -6.46 -13.67
CA TRP A 82 10.00 -6.01 -13.23
C TRP A 82 9.85 -5.91 -11.71
N PHE A 83 10.52 -6.81 -10.95
CA PHE A 83 10.53 -6.83 -9.48
C PHE A 83 11.39 -5.71 -8.86
N PHE A 84 12.22 -5.04 -9.64
CA PHE A 84 13.01 -3.89 -9.22
C PHE A 84 12.39 -2.56 -9.61
N LYS A 85 11.24 -2.57 -10.30
CA LYS A 85 10.50 -1.35 -10.63
C LYS A 85 9.92 -0.70 -9.38
N THR A 86 9.99 0.62 -9.31
CA THR A 86 9.55 1.43 -8.16
C THR A 86 8.12 1.10 -7.72
N TRP A 87 7.18 0.91 -8.66
CA TRP A 87 5.80 0.57 -8.34
C TRP A 87 5.67 -0.80 -7.65
N PHE A 88 6.48 -1.79 -8.04
CA PHE A 88 6.46 -3.12 -7.42
C PHE A 88 6.99 -3.06 -5.98
N ILE A 89 8.10 -2.32 -5.76
CA ILE A 89 8.66 -2.11 -4.43
C ILE A 89 7.65 -1.40 -3.51
N LEU A 90 6.90 -0.41 -4.03
CA LEU A 90 5.83 0.26 -3.28
C LEU A 90 4.72 -0.71 -2.85
N ILE A 91 4.26 -1.58 -3.76
CA ILE A 91 3.24 -2.58 -3.43
C ILE A 91 3.74 -3.53 -2.35
N VAL A 92 4.96 -4.07 -2.50
CA VAL A 92 5.56 -4.97 -1.52
C VAL A 92 5.73 -4.27 -0.17
N PHE A 93 6.11 -3.00 -0.16
CA PHE A 93 6.20 -2.20 1.07
C PHE A 93 4.84 -2.08 1.78
N LEU A 94 3.79 -1.73 1.04
CA LEU A 94 2.44 -1.59 1.61
C LEU A 94 1.95 -2.91 2.20
N VAL A 95 2.08 -4.00 1.44
CA VAL A 95 1.68 -5.34 1.90
C VAL A 95 2.47 -5.76 3.13
N THR A 96 3.79 -5.59 3.12
CA THR A 96 4.67 -5.95 4.24
C THR A 96 4.32 -5.15 5.50
N SER A 97 4.07 -3.85 5.37
CA SER A 97 3.69 -2.98 6.49
C SER A 97 2.36 -3.41 7.12
N GLU A 98 1.36 -3.72 6.31
CA GLU A 98 0.05 -4.18 6.81
C GLU A 98 0.11 -5.60 7.38
N MET A 99 0.93 -6.49 6.79
CA MET A 99 1.17 -7.83 7.36
C MET A 99 1.86 -7.76 8.72
N LEU A 100 2.89 -6.91 8.85
CA LEU A 100 3.57 -6.69 10.14
C LEU A 100 2.58 -6.20 11.19
N ARG A 101 1.73 -5.26 10.81
CA ARG A 101 0.69 -4.74 11.70
C ARG A 101 -0.31 -5.81 12.10
N ALA A 102 -0.84 -6.58 11.15
CA ALA A 102 -1.76 -7.68 11.42
C ALA A 102 -1.13 -8.71 12.35
N PHE A 103 0.13 -9.07 12.13
CA PHE A 103 0.86 -9.99 13.00
C PHE A 103 0.98 -9.46 14.43
N MET A 104 1.29 -8.17 14.59
CA MET A 104 1.41 -7.56 15.91
C MET A 104 0.06 -7.42 16.62
N GLU A 105 -1.00 -7.09 15.89
CA GLU A 105 -2.37 -7.08 16.41
C GLU A 105 -2.81 -8.49 16.86
N TRP A 106 -2.51 -9.51 16.06
CA TRP A 106 -2.79 -10.90 16.42
C TRP A 106 -2.10 -11.34 17.71
N LYS A 107 -0.83 -10.94 17.87
CA LYS A 107 0.00 -11.40 19.00
C LYS A 107 -0.23 -10.60 20.29
N TYR A 108 -0.44 -9.29 20.18
CA TYR A 108 -0.38 -8.37 21.33
C TYR A 108 -1.64 -7.54 21.56
N ALA A 109 -2.59 -7.49 20.63
CA ALA A 109 -3.81 -6.73 20.85
C ALA A 109 -4.77 -7.48 21.79
N ASP A 110 -5.41 -6.75 22.69
CA ASP A 110 -6.42 -7.29 23.60
C ASP A 110 -7.65 -7.77 22.84
N ASN A 111 -8.03 -7.05 21.78
CA ASN A 111 -9.16 -7.40 20.95
C ASN A 111 -8.71 -8.06 19.64
N LYS A 112 -8.95 -9.38 19.53
CA LYS A 112 -8.62 -10.14 18.31
C LYS A 112 -9.41 -9.72 17.06
N ARG A 113 -10.47 -8.95 17.21
CA ARG A 113 -11.23 -8.39 16.08
C ARG A 113 -10.43 -7.34 15.33
N ASP A 114 -9.47 -6.65 15.97
CA ASP A 114 -8.55 -5.73 15.31
C ASP A 114 -7.74 -6.43 14.22
N PHE A 115 -7.19 -7.60 14.56
CA PHE A 115 -6.47 -8.44 13.59
C PHE A 115 -7.37 -8.85 12.41
N LEU A 116 -8.61 -9.30 12.68
CA LEU A 116 -9.54 -9.69 11.62
C LEU A 116 -9.86 -8.52 10.69
N ALA A 117 -10.06 -7.31 11.25
CA ALA A 117 -10.27 -6.12 10.44
C ALA A 117 -9.07 -5.80 9.55
N THR A 118 -7.85 -5.86 10.11
CA THR A 118 -6.62 -5.60 9.35
C THR A 118 -6.37 -6.63 8.27
N ILE A 119 -6.64 -7.92 8.51
CA ILE A 119 -6.55 -8.96 7.48
C ILE A 119 -7.58 -8.74 6.36
N ALA A 120 -8.82 -8.38 6.71
CA ALA A 120 -9.85 -8.09 5.70
C ALA A 120 -9.46 -6.88 4.83
N GLU A 121 -8.93 -5.81 5.43
CA GLU A 121 -8.40 -4.64 4.72
C GLU A 121 -7.24 -5.02 3.80
N LEU A 122 -6.30 -5.86 4.28
CA LEU A 122 -5.16 -6.35 3.50
C LEU A 122 -5.62 -7.18 2.30
N MET A 123 -6.52 -8.14 2.51
CA MET A 123 -7.05 -8.98 1.43
C MET A 123 -7.78 -8.15 0.37
N PHE A 124 -8.55 -7.16 0.79
CA PHE A 124 -9.23 -6.25 -0.12
C PHE A 124 -8.23 -5.40 -0.92
N MET A 125 -7.20 -4.86 -0.26
CA MET A 125 -6.13 -4.10 -0.92
C MET A 125 -5.39 -4.94 -1.97
N ILE A 126 -5.02 -6.18 -1.63
CA ILE A 126 -4.37 -7.12 -2.57
C ILE A 126 -5.29 -7.40 -3.77
N SER A 127 -6.58 -7.63 -3.53
CA SER A 127 -7.57 -7.86 -4.59
C SER A 127 -7.69 -6.66 -5.54
N ILE A 128 -7.72 -5.44 -5.01
CA ILE A 128 -7.73 -4.22 -5.82
C ILE A 128 -6.44 -4.07 -6.63
N VAL A 129 -5.28 -4.27 -6.00
CA VAL A 129 -3.99 -4.20 -6.70
C VAL A 129 -3.93 -5.22 -7.84
N PHE A 130 -4.35 -6.46 -7.59
CA PHE A 130 -4.43 -7.49 -8.61
C PHE A 130 -5.36 -7.08 -9.77
N LEU A 131 -6.54 -6.54 -9.45
CA LEU A 131 -7.50 -6.09 -10.44
C LEU A 131 -6.96 -4.91 -11.27
N VAL A 132 -6.30 -3.95 -10.63
CA VAL A 132 -5.65 -2.81 -11.32
C VAL A 132 -4.57 -3.28 -12.27
N ILE A 133 -3.73 -4.24 -11.85
CA ILE A 133 -2.65 -4.78 -12.70
C ILE A 133 -3.24 -5.56 -13.88
N THR A 134 -4.21 -6.45 -13.66
CA THR A 134 -4.79 -7.31 -14.70
C THR A 134 -5.62 -6.54 -15.72
N THR A 135 -6.24 -5.42 -15.31
CA THR A 135 -7.02 -4.56 -16.22
C THR A 135 -6.17 -3.47 -16.90
N GLY A 136 -4.84 -3.47 -16.70
CA GLY A 136 -3.96 -2.44 -17.25
C GLY A 136 -4.39 -1.03 -16.80
N PHE A 137 -4.62 -0.86 -15.49
CA PHE A 137 -5.14 0.38 -14.93
C PHE A 137 -6.49 0.80 -15.55
N PHE A 138 -7.39 -0.17 -15.77
CA PHE A 138 -8.69 0.02 -16.43
C PHE A 138 -8.59 0.62 -17.83
N GLY A 139 -7.52 0.28 -18.56
CA GLY A 139 -7.28 0.81 -19.92
C GLY A 139 -6.83 2.27 -19.95
N LEU A 140 -6.47 2.86 -18.84
CA LEU A 140 -5.95 4.24 -18.77
C LEU A 140 -4.55 4.36 -19.38
N PHE A 141 -3.79 3.28 -19.34
CA PHE A 141 -2.51 3.16 -20.02
C PHE A 141 -2.64 2.06 -21.07
N ASN A 142 -2.79 2.46 -22.32
CA ASN A 142 -2.62 1.54 -23.44
C ASN A 142 -1.15 1.09 -23.44
N VAL A 143 -0.89 -0.06 -22.84
CA VAL A 143 0.38 -0.78 -22.95
C VAL A 143 0.22 -1.85 -24.03
#